data_e3eb0e4f2ade4f0c6b5b9bcce4ffddb3
#
_entry.id   e3eb0e4f2ade4f0c6b5b9bcce4ffddb3
#
_cell.length_a   1.000
_cell.length_b   1.000
_cell.length_c   1.000
_cell.angle_alpha   90.00
_cell.angle_beta   90.00
_cell.angle_gamma   90.00
#
_symmetry.space_group_name_H-M   'P 1'
#
loop_
_entity.id
_entity.type
_entity.pdbx_description
1 polymer ?
#
loop_
_entity_poly.entity_id
_entity_poly.type
_entity_poly.pdbx_seq_one_letter_code
_entity_poly.pdbx_strand_id
1 'polypeptide(L)'
;MKKITIALIASAAVAGFASMVSAQERPYDNGPVWSISSVQTKPGHFDDYMKFVSNTWRAEQEALKHAGYVIDYKVFTTVDARDNEPNLVLAVEWKNMAALDMPLDQRDAMTKKMFGSMAGASKASVDRESIRTLRGSTMFRELMLK
;
A
#
# COMPACT_ATOMS: atom_id res chain seq x y z
N MET A 1 -64.48 37.93 49.07
CA MET A 1 -64.35 37.88 47.59
C MET A 1 -62.91 37.63 47.26
N LYS A 2 -62.55 36.38 46.91
CA LYS A 2 -61.17 35.97 46.51
C LYS A 2 -61.10 35.86 44.98
N LYS A 3 -60.26 36.68 44.38
CA LYS A 3 -60.00 36.64 42.93
C LYS A 3 -58.95 35.56 42.64
N ILE A 4 -59.32 34.57 41.86
CA ILE A 4 -58.39 33.52 41.38
C ILE A 4 -57.84 33.99 40.03
N THR A 5 -56.55 34.23 40.00
CA THR A 5 -55.81 34.55 38.75
C THR A 5 -55.32 33.26 38.15
N ILE A 6 -55.79 32.91 36.94
CA ILE A 6 -55.34 31.76 36.18
C ILE A 6 -54.13 32.19 35.34
N ALA A 7 -52.95 31.62 35.61
CA ALA A 7 -51.76 31.83 34.80
C ALA A 7 -51.74 30.81 33.63
N LEU A 8 -51.75 31.32 32.40
CA LEU A 8 -51.68 30.55 31.19
C LEU A 8 -50.20 30.29 30.90
N ILE A 9 -49.78 29.03 30.99
CA ILE A 9 -48.41 28.60 30.60
C ILE A 9 -48.42 28.25 29.10
N ALA A 10 -47.80 29.10 28.31
CA ALA A 10 -47.59 28.84 26.87
C ALA A 10 -46.34 27.94 26.69
N SER A 11 -46.54 26.68 26.38
CA SER A 11 -45.47 25.76 26.00
C SER A 11 -45.03 26.02 24.54
N ALA A 12 -43.88 26.62 24.34
CA ALA A 12 -43.25 26.74 23.00
C ALA A 12 -42.64 25.40 22.60
N ALA A 13 -43.25 24.72 21.63
CA ALA A 13 -42.68 23.54 20.99
C ALA A 13 -41.55 23.97 20.05
N VAL A 14 -40.31 23.75 20.46
CA VAL A 14 -39.14 23.89 19.57
C VAL A 14 -39.09 22.65 18.64
N ALA A 15 -39.64 22.82 17.43
CA ALA A 15 -39.46 21.83 16.36
C ALA A 15 -38.00 21.86 15.88
N GLY A 16 -37.19 20.92 16.37
CA GLY A 16 -35.83 20.72 15.88
C GLY A 16 -35.86 20.23 14.44
N PHE A 17 -35.48 21.06 13.50
CA PHE A 17 -35.14 20.63 12.13
C PHE A 17 -33.88 19.82 12.19
N ALA A 18 -33.96 18.48 12.26
CA ALA A 18 -32.88 17.60 11.98
C ALA A 18 -32.57 17.72 10.47
N SER A 19 -31.57 18.53 10.12
CA SER A 19 -31.04 18.59 8.78
C SER A 19 -30.48 17.20 8.47
N MET A 20 -31.20 16.42 7.67
CA MET A 20 -30.62 15.19 7.08
C MET A 20 -29.48 15.62 6.17
N VAL A 21 -28.26 15.57 6.69
CA VAL A 21 -27.06 15.66 5.86
C VAL A 21 -27.07 14.40 5.01
N SER A 22 -27.58 14.50 3.79
CA SER A 22 -27.43 13.47 2.78
C SER A 22 -25.93 13.30 2.53
N ALA A 23 -25.35 12.20 3.00
CA ALA A 23 -23.97 11.87 2.67
C ALA A 23 -23.88 11.78 1.14
N GLN A 24 -23.16 12.70 0.52
CA GLN A 24 -22.97 12.72 -0.92
C GLN A 24 -22.32 11.38 -1.33
N GLU A 25 -23.02 10.62 -2.15
CA GLU A 25 -22.51 9.35 -2.65
C GLU A 25 -21.25 9.57 -3.48
N ARG A 26 -20.17 8.90 -3.09
CA ARG A 26 -18.91 9.02 -3.83
C ARG A 26 -19.02 8.29 -5.17
N PRO A 27 -18.51 8.87 -6.26
CA PRO A 27 -18.53 8.23 -7.58
C PRO A 27 -17.47 7.13 -7.74
N TYR A 28 -16.84 6.70 -6.64
CA TYR A 28 -15.82 5.66 -6.61
C TYR A 28 -15.81 4.92 -5.27
N ASP A 29 -15.25 3.72 -5.30
CA ASP A 29 -14.91 2.92 -4.12
C ASP A 29 -13.38 2.80 -3.98
N ASN A 30 -12.92 2.53 -2.76
CA ASN A 30 -11.51 2.25 -2.53
C ASN A 30 -11.17 0.83 -3.01
N GLY A 31 -10.27 0.74 -3.95
CA GLY A 31 -9.68 -0.49 -4.45
C GLY A 31 -8.44 -0.95 -3.69
N PRO A 32 -7.66 -1.85 -4.28
CA PRO A 32 -6.37 -2.31 -3.78
C PRO A 32 -5.36 -1.18 -3.57
N VAL A 33 -4.24 -1.53 -2.95
CA VAL A 33 -3.10 -0.62 -2.75
C VAL A 33 -1.92 -1.11 -3.58
N TRP A 34 -1.34 -0.23 -4.36
CA TRP A 34 -0.15 -0.51 -5.15
C TRP A 34 1.09 0.09 -4.48
N SER A 35 2.14 -0.70 -4.29
CA SER A 35 3.47 -0.19 -3.98
C SER A 35 4.34 -0.28 -5.23
N ILE A 36 4.90 0.84 -5.62
CA ILE A 36 5.71 0.98 -6.84
C ILE A 36 7.13 1.35 -6.43
N SER A 37 8.06 0.42 -6.62
CA SER A 37 9.49 0.65 -6.34
C SER A 37 10.24 0.91 -7.62
N SER A 38 10.91 2.05 -7.69
CA SER A 38 11.73 2.49 -8.81
C SER A 38 13.18 2.11 -8.59
N VAL A 39 13.75 1.37 -9.51
CA VAL A 39 15.13 0.85 -9.44
C VAL A 39 15.91 1.30 -10.66
N GLN A 40 17.12 1.75 -10.43
CA GLN A 40 18.11 1.97 -11.49
C GLN A 40 19.22 0.93 -11.35
N THR A 41 19.35 0.04 -12.33
CA THR A 41 20.49 -0.88 -12.40
C THR A 41 21.72 -0.12 -12.85
N LYS A 42 22.89 -0.48 -12.32
CA LYS A 42 24.14 0.09 -12.80
C LYS A 42 24.47 -0.41 -14.19
N PRO A 43 25.25 0.33 -14.96
CA PRO A 43 25.65 -0.08 -16.32
C PRO A 43 26.22 -1.52 -16.34
N GLY A 44 25.69 -2.35 -17.21
CA GLY A 44 26.09 -3.77 -17.35
C GLY A 44 25.49 -4.74 -16.33
N HIS A 45 24.74 -4.27 -15.31
CA HIS A 45 24.21 -5.12 -14.24
C HIS A 45 22.69 -5.37 -14.31
N PHE A 46 22.04 -5.04 -15.42
CA PHE A 46 20.60 -5.29 -15.57
C PHE A 46 20.24 -6.76 -15.37
N ASP A 47 20.90 -7.66 -16.10
CA ASP A 47 20.64 -9.10 -16.03
C ASP A 47 21.00 -9.70 -14.66
N ASP A 48 22.04 -9.19 -14.00
CA ASP A 48 22.41 -9.64 -12.66
C ASP A 48 21.31 -9.28 -11.64
N TYR A 49 20.76 -8.08 -11.75
CA TYR A 49 19.62 -7.69 -10.91
C TYR A 49 18.35 -8.47 -11.27
N MET A 50 18.10 -8.74 -12.56
CA MET A 50 16.97 -9.55 -13.01
C MET A 50 17.03 -11.00 -12.51
N LYS A 51 18.24 -11.58 -12.30
CA LYS A 51 18.38 -12.88 -11.63
C LYS A 51 17.83 -12.85 -10.20
N PHE A 52 18.11 -11.78 -9.44
CA PHE A 52 17.52 -11.59 -8.12
C PHE A 52 15.99 -11.41 -8.20
N VAL A 53 15.50 -10.58 -9.12
CA VAL A 53 14.06 -10.33 -9.29
C VAL A 53 13.31 -11.61 -9.66
N SER A 54 13.81 -12.37 -10.62
CA SER A 54 13.18 -13.61 -11.11
C SER A 54 13.20 -14.76 -10.10
N ASN A 55 14.12 -14.77 -9.17
CA ASN A 55 14.26 -15.82 -8.16
C ASN A 55 13.74 -15.35 -6.79
N THR A 56 14.53 -14.55 -6.08
CA THR A 56 14.28 -14.22 -4.68
C THR A 56 13.07 -13.30 -4.51
N TRP A 57 13.03 -12.18 -5.24
CA TRP A 57 11.92 -11.24 -5.13
C TRP A 57 10.59 -11.88 -5.56
N ARG A 58 10.59 -12.61 -6.67
CA ARG A 58 9.39 -13.33 -7.13
C ARG A 58 8.91 -14.35 -6.10
N ALA A 59 9.83 -15.13 -5.52
CA ALA A 59 9.48 -16.11 -4.50
C ALA A 59 8.86 -15.44 -3.23
N GLU A 60 9.35 -14.25 -2.87
CA GLU A 60 8.75 -13.44 -1.81
C GLU A 60 7.32 -13.03 -2.15
N GLN A 61 7.09 -12.50 -3.37
CA GLN A 61 5.75 -12.09 -3.78
C GLN A 61 4.79 -13.29 -3.85
N GLU A 62 5.23 -14.44 -4.35
CA GLU A 62 4.41 -15.65 -4.36
C GLU A 62 4.05 -16.12 -2.93
N ALA A 63 4.98 -16.06 -1.99
CA ALA A 63 4.70 -16.40 -0.60
C ALA A 63 3.68 -15.44 0.04
N LEU A 64 3.78 -14.13 -0.24
CA LEU A 64 2.81 -13.12 0.19
C LEU A 64 1.44 -13.31 -0.45
N LYS A 65 1.40 -13.70 -1.71
CA LYS A 65 0.17 -14.02 -2.46
C LYS A 65 -0.52 -15.25 -1.87
N HIS A 66 0.21 -16.31 -1.59
CA HIS A 66 -0.31 -17.51 -0.91
C HIS A 66 -0.81 -17.19 0.52
N ALA A 67 -0.18 -16.28 1.22
CA ALA A 67 -0.62 -15.83 2.54
C ALA A 67 -1.80 -14.85 2.50
N GLY A 68 -2.25 -14.43 1.31
CA GLY A 68 -3.42 -13.56 1.11
C GLY A 68 -3.18 -12.06 1.35
N TYR A 69 -1.92 -11.63 1.42
CA TYR A 69 -1.53 -10.22 1.55
C TYR A 69 -1.45 -9.51 0.19
N VAL A 70 -0.90 -10.18 -0.82
CA VAL A 70 -0.71 -9.68 -2.18
C VAL A 70 -1.73 -10.30 -3.13
N ILE A 71 -2.29 -9.48 -4.02
CA ILE A 71 -3.20 -9.91 -5.10
C ILE A 71 -2.38 -10.27 -6.33
N ASP A 72 -1.49 -9.36 -6.74
CA ASP A 72 -0.66 -9.52 -7.93
C ASP A 72 0.63 -8.72 -7.83
N TYR A 73 1.58 -8.98 -8.70
CA TYR A 73 2.80 -8.20 -8.83
C TYR A 73 3.25 -8.13 -10.29
N LYS A 74 3.94 -7.06 -10.63
CA LYS A 74 4.41 -6.82 -12.00
C LYS A 74 5.81 -6.24 -11.99
N VAL A 75 6.54 -6.52 -13.06
CA VAL A 75 7.86 -5.96 -13.32
C VAL A 75 7.81 -5.24 -14.65
N PHE A 76 8.21 -3.98 -14.65
CA PHE A 76 8.26 -3.17 -15.86
C PHE A 76 9.69 -2.68 -16.10
N THR A 77 10.10 -2.61 -17.36
CA THR A 77 11.29 -1.88 -17.77
C THR A 77 10.88 -0.56 -18.40
N THR A 78 11.63 0.51 -18.12
CA THR A 78 11.44 1.79 -18.79
C THR A 78 12.05 1.70 -20.17
N VAL A 79 11.25 1.96 -21.20
CA VAL A 79 11.73 2.12 -22.57
C VAL A 79 12.24 3.54 -22.71
N ASP A 80 13.45 3.71 -23.27
CA ASP A 80 14.11 5.00 -23.48
C ASP A 80 14.29 5.82 -22.18
N ALA A 81 14.76 5.16 -21.10
CA ALA A 81 15.12 5.84 -19.86
C ALA A 81 16.21 6.89 -20.12
N ARG A 82 16.00 8.12 -19.60
CA ARG A 82 17.01 9.18 -19.62
C ARG A 82 18.09 8.91 -18.59
N ASP A 83 19.19 9.65 -18.71
CA ASP A 83 20.29 9.57 -17.73
C ASP A 83 19.78 9.76 -16.31
N ASN A 84 20.20 8.87 -15.41
CA ASN A 84 19.81 8.84 -13.99
C ASN A 84 18.33 8.54 -13.71
N GLU A 85 17.54 8.13 -14.70
CA GLU A 85 16.18 7.63 -14.46
C GLU A 85 16.16 6.14 -14.10
N PRO A 86 15.14 5.69 -13.34
CA PRO A 86 14.91 4.27 -13.12
C PRO A 86 14.67 3.54 -14.44
N ASN A 87 15.37 2.45 -14.64
CA ASN A 87 15.16 1.58 -15.80
C ASN A 87 14.31 0.34 -15.48
N LEU A 88 13.96 0.17 -14.20
CA LEU A 88 13.15 -0.95 -13.75
C LEU A 88 12.14 -0.48 -12.70
N VAL A 89 10.91 -1.00 -12.77
CA VAL A 89 9.84 -0.74 -11.80
C VAL A 89 9.30 -2.07 -11.31
N LEU A 90 9.29 -2.24 -10.00
CA LEU A 90 8.66 -3.36 -9.31
C LEU A 90 7.35 -2.89 -8.69
N ALA A 91 6.24 -3.44 -9.13
CA ALA A 91 4.91 -3.11 -8.67
C ALA A 91 4.29 -4.28 -7.91
N VAL A 92 3.74 -4.03 -6.74
CA VAL A 92 3.03 -5.02 -5.93
C VAL A 92 1.65 -4.52 -5.58
N GLU A 93 0.65 -5.31 -5.89
CA GLU A 93 -0.76 -5.07 -5.58
C GLU A 93 -1.13 -5.74 -4.26
N TRP A 94 -1.31 -4.94 -3.23
CA TRP A 94 -1.71 -5.37 -1.90
C TRP A 94 -3.23 -5.37 -1.78
N LYS A 95 -3.77 -6.35 -1.09
CA LYS A 95 -5.22 -6.48 -0.89
C LYS A 95 -5.86 -5.20 -0.32
N ASN A 96 -5.20 -4.56 0.63
CA ASN A 96 -5.60 -3.29 1.25
C ASN A 96 -4.44 -2.75 2.11
N MET A 97 -4.63 -1.61 2.77
CA MET A 97 -3.62 -1.04 3.68
C MET A 97 -3.28 -1.96 4.86
N ALA A 98 -4.25 -2.72 5.38
CA ALA A 98 -4.00 -3.62 6.50
C ALA A 98 -3.08 -4.80 6.13
N ALA A 99 -2.99 -5.16 4.85
CA ALA A 99 -2.06 -6.18 4.37
C ALA A 99 -0.58 -5.76 4.52
N LEU A 100 -0.31 -4.47 4.69
CA LEU A 100 1.04 -3.95 4.94
C LEU A 100 1.47 -4.09 6.41
N ASP A 101 0.51 -4.31 7.30
CA ASP A 101 0.74 -4.47 8.74
C ASP A 101 0.81 -5.96 9.12
N MET A 102 1.67 -6.69 8.40
CA MET A 102 1.95 -8.09 8.71
C MET A 102 2.61 -8.22 10.09
N PRO A 103 2.17 -9.18 10.94
CA PRO A 103 2.85 -9.48 12.21
C PRO A 103 4.35 -9.71 12.03
N LEU A 104 5.15 -9.12 12.92
CA LEU A 104 6.62 -9.13 12.81
C LEU A 104 7.20 -10.55 12.81
N ASP A 105 6.63 -11.45 13.60
CA ASP A 105 7.03 -12.86 13.66
C ASP A 105 6.84 -13.59 12.33
N GLN A 106 5.73 -13.32 11.64
CA GLN A 106 5.48 -13.86 10.29
C GLN A 106 6.45 -13.29 9.27
N ARG A 107 6.69 -11.97 9.29
CA ARG A 107 7.66 -11.32 8.43
C ARG A 107 9.06 -11.86 8.62
N ASP A 108 9.48 -12.01 9.89
CA ASP A 108 10.78 -12.57 10.26
C ASP A 108 10.93 -14.02 9.80
N ALA A 109 9.88 -14.84 9.97
CA ALA A 109 9.87 -16.22 9.50
C ALA A 109 10.04 -16.31 7.98
N MET A 110 9.33 -15.46 7.20
CA MET A 110 9.49 -15.39 5.76
C MET A 110 10.90 -14.95 5.36
N THR A 111 11.44 -13.92 6.00
CA THR A 111 12.79 -13.42 5.77
C THR A 111 13.85 -14.50 6.03
N LYS A 112 13.75 -15.21 7.17
CA LYS A 112 14.65 -16.32 7.51
C LYS A 112 14.55 -17.47 6.50
N LYS A 113 13.34 -17.78 6.02
CA LYS A 113 13.14 -18.81 4.99
C LYS A 113 13.85 -18.49 3.70
N MET A 114 13.87 -17.21 3.29
CA MET A 114 14.45 -16.77 2.02
C MET A 114 15.96 -16.54 2.08
N PHE A 115 16.45 -16.00 3.20
CA PHE A 115 17.83 -15.55 3.35
C PHE A 115 18.63 -16.32 4.40
N GLY A 116 18.04 -17.36 4.99
CA GLY A 116 18.64 -18.15 6.04
C GLY A 116 18.65 -17.48 7.42
N SER A 117 18.75 -16.14 7.47
CA SER A 117 18.75 -15.33 8.69
C SER A 117 18.44 -13.87 8.41
N MET A 118 18.15 -13.09 9.45
CA MET A 118 18.00 -11.63 9.34
C MET A 118 19.32 -10.98 8.91
N ALA A 119 20.45 -11.44 9.44
CA ALA A 119 21.78 -10.96 9.03
C ALA A 119 22.08 -11.29 7.55
N GLY A 120 21.66 -12.48 7.08
CA GLY A 120 21.74 -12.88 5.68
C GLY A 120 20.93 -11.95 4.75
N ALA A 121 19.71 -11.60 5.15
CA ALA A 121 18.88 -10.65 4.43
C ALA A 121 19.53 -9.27 4.33
N SER A 122 20.05 -8.76 5.46
CA SER A 122 20.78 -7.48 5.53
C SER A 122 21.99 -7.48 4.60
N LYS A 123 22.82 -8.53 4.69
CA LYS A 123 24.00 -8.68 3.81
C LYS A 123 23.60 -8.71 2.33
N ALA A 124 22.62 -9.52 1.97
CA ALA A 124 22.12 -9.60 0.60
C ALA A 124 21.56 -8.25 0.09
N SER A 125 20.98 -7.43 0.96
CA SER A 125 20.54 -6.07 0.61
C SER A 125 21.73 -5.16 0.31
N VAL A 126 22.76 -5.17 1.16
CA VAL A 126 23.99 -4.39 0.96
C VAL A 126 24.72 -4.83 -0.31
N ASP A 127 24.86 -6.13 -0.53
CA ASP A 127 25.54 -6.67 -1.73
C ASP A 127 24.86 -6.18 -3.01
N ARG A 128 23.52 -6.07 -3.03
CA ARG A 128 22.78 -5.55 -4.20
C ARG A 128 23.01 -4.06 -4.49
N GLU A 129 23.47 -3.26 -3.51
CA GLU A 129 23.81 -1.85 -3.77
C GLU A 129 24.99 -1.72 -4.77
N SER A 130 25.82 -2.77 -4.93
CA SER A 130 26.87 -2.81 -5.93
C SER A 130 26.35 -2.83 -7.37
N ILE A 131 25.13 -3.34 -7.61
CA ILE A 131 24.55 -3.56 -8.95
C ILE A 131 23.31 -2.69 -9.25
N ARG A 132 22.77 -1.99 -8.25
CA ARG A 132 21.59 -1.14 -8.41
C ARG A 132 21.61 0.08 -7.48
N THR A 133 20.73 1.04 -7.78
CA THR A 133 20.34 2.14 -6.89
C THR A 133 18.82 2.14 -6.77
N LEU A 134 18.30 2.18 -5.54
CA LEU A 134 16.89 2.42 -5.31
C LEU A 134 16.60 3.91 -5.47
N ARG A 135 15.66 4.25 -6.36
CA ARG A 135 15.28 5.64 -6.67
C ARG A 135 14.06 6.11 -5.89
N GLY A 136 13.46 5.23 -5.12
CA GLY A 136 12.33 5.52 -4.27
C GLY A 136 11.22 4.50 -4.40
N SER A 137 10.23 4.64 -3.54
CA SER A 137 9.00 3.87 -3.58
C SER A 137 7.81 4.80 -3.36
N THR A 138 6.73 4.56 -4.09
CA THR A 138 5.49 5.33 -3.99
C THR A 138 4.34 4.36 -3.79
N MET A 139 3.38 4.75 -2.96
CA MET A 139 2.15 3.98 -2.76
C MET A 139 0.97 4.69 -3.41
N PHE A 140 0.15 3.92 -4.09
CA PHE A 140 -1.10 4.38 -4.71
C PHE A 140 -2.27 3.58 -4.16
N ARG A 141 -3.41 4.25 -3.99
CA ARG A 141 -4.69 3.58 -3.83
C ARG A 141 -5.41 3.59 -5.16
N GLU A 142 -5.81 2.43 -5.62
CA GLU A 142 -6.70 2.32 -6.76
C GLU A 142 -8.09 2.85 -6.39
N LEU A 143 -8.70 3.61 -7.29
CA LEU A 143 -10.07 4.06 -7.16
C LEU A 143 -10.92 3.33 -8.19
N MET A 144 -11.87 2.55 -7.70
CA MET A 144 -12.82 1.81 -8.53
C MET A 144 -13.97 2.74 -8.89
N LEU A 145 -14.02 3.20 -10.13
CA LEU A 145 -15.09 4.09 -10.61
C LEU A 145 -16.42 3.32 -10.67
N LYS A 146 -17.50 3.99 -10.23
CA LYS A 146 -18.88 3.46 -10.27
C LYS A 146 -19.57 3.74 -11.59
#